data_69b99b3cfa92295ecabb3635b119c4da
#
_entry.id   69b99b3cfa92295ecabb3635b119c4da
#
_cell.length_a   1.000
_cell.length_b   1.000
_cell.length_c   1.000
_cell.angle_alpha   90.00
_cell.angle_beta   90.00
_cell.angle_gamma   90.00
#
_symmetry.space_group_name_H-M   'P 1'
#
loop_
_entity.id
_entity.type
_entity.pdbx_description
1 polymer ?
#
loop_
_entity_poly.entity_id
_entity_poly.type
_entity_poly.pdbx_seq_one_letter_code
_entity_poly.pdbx_strand_id
1 'polypeptide(L)'
;MSHVRADAAGQPQPDREPPSGTRGYLVRQPLFTLRSELVGYELLVGVDDGQRGEDGGEGGGEDAAALRGLIARGDLVVVLEAFADDRPVFLRVDAATLASDELRELPAETVVLQLDVGGSVAPGLLEECGRVVADGYRLALTVGAQGADAALLDLAEYTEVDFAATTPQQRADLVAWLRRHSTTIVARNVDTHEELAEAKGLGCDLAHGFFFHQPQRRGEATVPAHARSHLQLLAEMQREELDYPRVARLVKQDVDLAYKFLTYLNSAALGLRRRIESLEEALVLLGERRVRRWVQAAAVQHLTPHKPTELTVNAAIRAQLCETIGRELGLGSRSLELFTVGLFSLADAMFDRPMEKALRGVPITDEVRRTLLGERTAFSDPLELVVAYERGDWRQVDLIAERLGRPEAPFFQMYSSALLWAHEVFDTV
;
A
#
# COMPACT_ATOMS: atom_id res chain seq x y z
N MET A 1 -19.65 35.69 37.50
CA MET A 1 -19.36 34.35 37.98
C MET A 1 -20.13 33.39 37.08
N SER A 2 -19.50 32.94 36.03
CA SER A 2 -20.07 31.96 35.08
C SER A 2 -19.05 30.85 34.87
N HIS A 3 -19.39 29.69 35.40
CA HIS A 3 -18.60 28.49 35.26
C HIS A 3 -18.65 27.99 33.80
N VAL A 4 -17.53 28.04 33.11
CA VAL A 4 -17.31 27.30 31.88
C VAL A 4 -16.95 25.86 32.28
N ARG A 5 -17.83 24.93 31.96
CA ARG A 5 -17.55 23.51 32.03
C ARG A 5 -16.66 23.15 30.82
N ALA A 6 -15.48 22.66 31.10
CA ALA A 6 -14.64 21.96 30.13
C ALA A 6 -15.23 20.54 29.99
N ASP A 7 -15.75 20.22 28.82
CA ASP A 7 -16.11 18.86 28.46
C ASP A 7 -14.86 18.10 27.99
N ALA A 8 -14.79 16.87 28.47
CA ALA A 8 -13.65 15.97 28.36
C ALA A 8 -13.38 15.58 26.89
N ALA A 9 -12.11 15.65 26.53
CA ALA A 9 -11.57 15.06 25.30
C ALA A 9 -11.96 13.57 25.22
N GLY A 10 -12.63 13.22 24.13
CA GLY A 10 -13.02 11.85 23.83
C GLY A 10 -11.81 10.96 23.65
N GLN A 11 -11.73 9.91 24.45
CA GLN A 11 -10.82 8.80 24.23
C GLN A 11 -11.22 8.08 22.94
N PRO A 12 -10.28 7.64 22.08
CA PRO A 12 -10.61 6.73 21.00
C PRO A 12 -11.10 5.40 21.59
N GLN A 13 -12.31 5.02 21.24
CA GLN A 13 -12.89 3.73 21.61
C GLN A 13 -12.21 2.62 20.79
N PRO A 14 -11.64 1.58 21.43
CA PRO A 14 -10.94 0.52 20.73
C PRO A 14 -11.84 -0.56 20.08
N ASP A 15 -13.16 -0.44 20.14
CA ASP A 15 -14.09 -1.48 19.67
C ASP A 15 -15.26 -0.88 18.87
N ARG A 16 -14.98 -0.40 17.66
CA ARG A 16 -16.00 -0.35 16.63
C ARG A 16 -15.81 -1.57 15.74
N GLU A 17 -16.62 -2.61 15.99
CA GLU A 17 -16.80 -3.67 15.00
C GLU A 17 -17.25 -3.04 13.69
N PRO A 18 -16.61 -3.38 12.55
CA PRO A 18 -17.04 -2.87 11.26
C PRO A 18 -18.45 -3.37 10.95
N PRO A 19 -19.31 -2.53 10.35
CA PRO A 19 -20.69 -2.88 10.06
C PRO A 19 -20.75 -4.08 9.11
N SER A 20 -21.53 -5.08 9.50
CA SER A 20 -21.87 -6.23 8.69
C SER A 20 -22.70 -5.80 7.47
N GLY A 21 -22.23 -6.04 6.25
CA GLY A 21 -23.14 -6.01 5.09
C GLY A 21 -22.60 -5.70 3.72
N THR A 22 -21.49 -5.01 3.52
CA THR A 22 -20.93 -4.79 2.18
C THR A 22 -19.49 -5.25 2.15
N ARG A 23 -19.19 -6.23 1.31
CA ARG A 23 -17.83 -6.68 1.07
C ARG A 23 -17.17 -5.62 0.22
N GLY A 24 -16.25 -4.86 0.80
CA GLY A 24 -15.45 -3.89 0.09
C GLY A 24 -13.99 -4.32 0.05
N TYR A 25 -13.35 -4.04 -1.04
CA TYR A 25 -11.89 -4.10 -1.18
C TYR A 25 -11.33 -2.69 -1.12
N LEU A 26 -10.19 -2.53 -0.49
CA LEU A 26 -9.44 -1.30 -0.46
C LEU A 26 -7.96 -1.63 -0.58
N VAL A 27 -7.26 -0.98 -1.48
CA VAL A 27 -5.80 -1.05 -1.54
C VAL A 27 -5.23 0.32 -1.88
N ARG A 28 -4.10 0.68 -1.27
CA ARG A 28 -3.35 1.88 -1.63
C ARG A 28 -2.19 1.53 -2.56
N GLN A 29 -1.96 2.38 -3.55
CA GLN A 29 -0.82 2.29 -4.44
C GLN A 29 -0.04 3.60 -4.39
N PRO A 30 1.29 3.58 -4.24
CA PRO A 30 2.08 4.79 -4.08
C PRO A 30 2.28 5.53 -5.40
N LEU A 31 2.27 6.88 -5.31
CA LEU A 31 2.59 7.81 -6.38
C LEU A 31 3.96 8.43 -6.07
N PHE A 32 4.85 8.41 -7.06
CA PHE A 32 6.23 8.87 -6.91
C PHE A 32 6.59 10.02 -7.85
N THR A 33 7.56 10.85 -7.42
CA THR A 33 8.36 11.63 -8.37
C THR A 33 9.16 10.67 -9.27
N LEU A 34 9.64 11.15 -10.42
CA LEU A 34 10.51 10.34 -11.29
C LEU A 34 11.92 10.07 -10.68
N ARG A 35 12.15 10.50 -9.43
CA ARG A 35 13.31 10.14 -8.61
C ARG A 35 12.98 9.11 -7.53
N SER A 36 11.76 8.55 -7.60
CA SER A 36 11.24 7.56 -6.62
C SER A 36 11.05 8.12 -5.21
N GLU A 37 10.76 9.42 -5.09
CA GLU A 37 10.34 10.05 -3.84
C GLU A 37 8.81 9.97 -3.76
N LEU A 38 8.28 9.53 -2.63
CA LEU A 38 6.85 9.38 -2.40
C LEU A 38 6.15 10.75 -2.38
N VAL A 39 5.10 10.89 -3.21
CA VAL A 39 4.27 12.11 -3.30
C VAL A 39 2.92 11.90 -2.63
N GLY A 40 2.28 10.76 -2.86
CA GLY A 40 0.93 10.45 -2.39
C GLY A 40 0.54 9.03 -2.70
N TYR A 41 -0.75 8.76 -2.68
CA TYR A 41 -1.28 7.43 -2.93
C TYR A 41 -2.53 7.47 -3.83
N GLU A 42 -2.73 6.46 -4.64
CA GLU A 42 -4.04 6.15 -5.23
C GLU A 42 -4.73 5.12 -4.34
N LEU A 43 -6.01 5.32 -4.03
CA LEU A 43 -6.84 4.33 -3.37
C LEU A 43 -7.73 3.64 -4.40
N LEU A 44 -7.53 2.35 -4.57
CA LEU A 44 -8.41 1.49 -5.33
C LEU A 44 -9.46 0.91 -4.39
N VAL A 45 -10.72 1.12 -4.75
CA VAL A 45 -11.88 0.59 -4.01
C VAL A 45 -12.62 -0.38 -4.93
N GLY A 46 -13.06 -1.51 -4.40
CA GLY A 46 -13.87 -2.47 -5.13
C GLY A 46 -14.95 -3.09 -4.26
N VAL A 47 -15.93 -3.69 -4.87
CA VAL A 47 -17.01 -4.47 -4.19
C VAL A 47 -16.92 -5.93 -4.58
N ASP A 48 -17.21 -6.80 -3.63
CA ASP A 48 -17.61 -8.17 -3.90
C ASP A 48 -19.15 -8.21 -3.90
N ASP A 49 -19.77 -8.23 -5.06
CA ASP A 49 -21.22 -8.39 -5.23
C ASP A 49 -21.64 -9.81 -5.67
N GLY A 50 -20.65 -10.71 -5.83
CA GLY A 50 -20.88 -12.10 -6.25
C GLY A 50 -21.40 -12.25 -7.68
N GLN A 51 -21.52 -11.19 -8.48
CA GLN A 51 -22.10 -11.17 -9.82
C GLN A 51 -21.21 -10.54 -10.91
N ARG A 52 -19.89 -10.45 -10.70
CA ARG A 52 -19.00 -9.94 -11.75
C ARG A 52 -19.10 -10.80 -13.00
N GLY A 53 -19.77 -10.25 -14.04
CA GLY A 53 -19.99 -10.92 -15.30
C GLY A 53 -18.69 -11.27 -16.04
N GLU A 54 -18.76 -12.25 -16.94
CA GLU A 54 -17.63 -12.72 -17.77
C GLU A 54 -17.06 -11.65 -18.73
N ASP A 55 -17.77 -10.55 -18.92
CA ASP A 55 -17.31 -9.43 -19.72
C ASP A 55 -16.40 -8.54 -18.86
N GLY A 56 -15.08 -8.67 -19.07
CA GLY A 56 -14.02 -7.88 -18.43
C GLY A 56 -14.04 -6.38 -18.77
N GLY A 57 -15.22 -5.78 -18.82
CA GLY A 57 -15.44 -4.35 -18.85
C GLY A 57 -15.15 -3.78 -17.47
N GLU A 58 -14.30 -2.76 -17.41
CA GLU A 58 -13.99 -1.98 -16.22
C GLU A 58 -15.26 -1.74 -15.39
N GLY A 59 -15.34 -2.34 -14.20
CA GLY A 59 -16.48 -2.29 -13.28
C GLY A 59 -16.74 -0.93 -12.65
N GLY A 60 -16.60 0.16 -13.43
CA GLY A 60 -16.62 1.53 -12.96
C GLY A 60 -17.89 1.95 -12.20
N GLY A 61 -19.05 1.32 -12.48
CA GLY A 61 -20.29 1.65 -11.80
C GLY A 61 -20.46 0.99 -10.43
N GLU A 62 -19.98 -0.23 -10.29
CA GLU A 62 -20.07 -1.01 -9.04
C GLU A 62 -19.04 -0.53 -8.02
N ASP A 63 -17.81 -0.31 -8.45
CA ASP A 63 -16.74 0.26 -7.64
C ASP A 63 -17.11 1.68 -7.14
N ALA A 64 -17.78 2.49 -7.98
CA ALA A 64 -18.28 3.80 -7.57
C ALA A 64 -19.43 3.71 -6.55
N ALA A 65 -20.30 2.71 -6.64
CA ALA A 65 -21.34 2.47 -5.63
C ALA A 65 -20.73 2.03 -4.29
N ALA A 66 -19.68 1.20 -4.32
CA ALA A 66 -18.92 0.82 -3.12
C ALA A 66 -18.27 2.02 -2.47
N LEU A 67 -17.63 2.84 -3.28
CA LEU A 67 -16.99 4.07 -2.82
C LEU A 67 -18.00 4.95 -2.08
N ARG A 68 -19.16 5.26 -2.69
CA ARG A 68 -20.22 6.03 -2.04
C ARG A 68 -20.67 5.38 -0.72
N GLY A 69 -20.78 4.04 -0.69
CA GLY A 69 -21.11 3.32 0.53
C GLY A 69 -20.06 3.46 1.64
N LEU A 70 -18.77 3.44 1.30
CA LEU A 70 -17.67 3.66 2.26
C LEU A 70 -17.63 5.11 2.76
N ILE A 71 -17.91 6.09 1.89
CA ILE A 71 -17.99 7.49 2.26
C ILE A 71 -19.16 7.70 3.24
N ALA A 72 -20.36 7.26 2.87
CA ALA A 72 -21.57 7.45 3.66
C ALA A 72 -21.51 6.81 5.06
N ARG A 73 -20.70 5.76 5.24
CA ARG A 73 -20.45 5.15 6.56
C ARG A 73 -19.33 5.81 7.36
N GLY A 74 -18.57 6.71 6.75
CA GLY A 74 -17.38 7.31 7.33
C GLY A 74 -16.14 6.39 7.39
N ASP A 75 -16.24 5.18 6.83
CA ASP A 75 -15.13 4.20 6.84
C ASP A 75 -13.92 4.75 6.08
N LEU A 76 -14.16 5.44 4.96
CA LEU A 76 -13.10 6.00 4.13
C LEU A 76 -12.40 7.18 4.82
N VAL A 77 -13.13 8.02 5.56
CA VAL A 77 -12.54 9.15 6.31
C VAL A 77 -11.55 8.63 7.35
N VAL A 78 -11.93 7.58 8.10
CA VAL A 78 -11.04 6.94 9.10
C VAL A 78 -9.77 6.39 8.43
N VAL A 79 -9.91 5.80 7.24
CA VAL A 79 -8.76 5.31 6.48
C VAL A 79 -7.85 6.46 6.04
N LEU A 80 -8.43 7.54 5.49
CA LEU A 80 -7.67 8.72 5.05
C LEU A 80 -6.92 9.38 6.19
N GLU A 81 -7.56 9.59 7.35
CA GLU A 81 -6.93 10.16 8.54
C GLU A 81 -5.76 9.29 9.06
N ALA A 82 -5.89 7.97 8.94
CA ALA A 82 -4.88 7.05 9.45
C ALA A 82 -3.65 6.89 8.55
N PHE A 83 -3.76 7.20 7.24
CA PHE A 83 -2.74 6.79 6.26
C PHE A 83 -2.26 7.88 5.32
N ALA A 84 -2.95 9.02 5.24
CA ALA A 84 -2.61 10.03 4.25
C ALA A 84 -1.35 10.83 4.61
N ASP A 85 -1.04 10.98 5.91
CA ASP A 85 0.15 11.70 6.38
C ASP A 85 0.30 13.08 5.72
N ASP A 86 -0.82 13.81 5.58
CA ASP A 86 -0.94 15.08 4.84
C ASP A 86 -0.59 14.99 3.34
N ARG A 87 -0.42 13.79 2.78
CA ARG A 87 -0.16 13.59 1.36
C ARG A 87 -1.43 13.48 0.55
N PRO A 88 -1.41 13.89 -0.73
CA PRO A 88 -2.56 13.73 -1.61
C PRO A 88 -2.96 12.27 -1.80
N VAL A 89 -4.25 12.02 -1.72
CA VAL A 89 -4.86 10.72 -1.96
C VAL A 89 -5.77 10.80 -3.17
N PHE A 90 -5.38 10.11 -4.22
CA PHE A 90 -6.13 10.04 -5.48
C PHE A 90 -7.25 9.02 -5.32
N LEU A 91 -8.47 9.43 -5.61
CA LEU A 91 -9.66 8.63 -5.45
C LEU A 91 -10.46 8.64 -6.74
N ARG A 92 -10.60 7.48 -7.40
CA ARG A 92 -11.36 7.36 -8.62
C ARG A 92 -12.85 7.52 -8.33
N VAL A 93 -13.48 8.46 -9.06
CA VAL A 93 -14.91 8.76 -8.96
C VAL A 93 -15.55 8.73 -10.34
N ASP A 94 -16.83 8.39 -10.39
CA ASP A 94 -17.68 8.56 -11.57
C ASP A 94 -18.46 9.88 -11.51
N ALA A 95 -19.15 10.23 -12.59
CA ALA A 95 -19.97 11.43 -12.67
C ALA A 95 -21.09 11.44 -11.59
N ALA A 96 -21.62 10.28 -11.23
CA ALA A 96 -22.67 10.17 -10.22
C ALA A 96 -22.11 10.43 -8.81
N THR A 97 -20.93 9.92 -8.49
CA THR A 97 -20.24 10.20 -7.22
C THR A 97 -19.82 11.68 -7.15
N LEU A 98 -19.35 12.25 -8.28
CA LEU A 98 -18.98 13.67 -8.33
C LEU A 98 -20.16 14.59 -8.03
N ALA A 99 -21.37 14.22 -8.46
CA ALA A 99 -22.60 14.96 -8.23
C ALA A 99 -23.25 14.70 -6.84
N SER A 100 -22.72 13.75 -6.07
CA SER A 100 -23.32 13.33 -4.80
C SER A 100 -22.96 14.26 -3.64
N ASP A 101 -23.87 14.36 -2.65
CA ASP A 101 -23.61 15.14 -1.44
C ASP A 101 -22.64 14.42 -0.49
N GLU A 102 -22.56 13.10 -0.55
CA GLU A 102 -21.64 12.28 0.26
C GLU A 102 -20.18 12.67 0.02
N LEU A 103 -19.85 13.14 -1.18
CA LEU A 103 -18.49 13.59 -1.50
C LEU A 103 -17.96 14.65 -0.52
N ARG A 104 -18.86 15.52 0.00
CA ARG A 104 -18.50 16.58 0.93
C ARG A 104 -18.05 16.10 2.31
N GLU A 105 -18.26 14.83 2.63
CA GLU A 105 -17.74 14.20 3.84
C GLU A 105 -16.22 13.94 3.76
N LEU A 106 -15.64 14.00 2.55
CA LEU A 106 -14.21 13.77 2.36
C LEU A 106 -13.40 15.06 2.56
N PRO A 107 -12.19 14.99 3.14
CA PRO A 107 -11.32 16.15 3.32
C PRO A 107 -10.79 16.66 1.98
N ALA A 108 -11.30 17.80 1.50
CA ALA A 108 -10.95 18.37 0.19
C ALA A 108 -9.44 18.70 0.08
N GLU A 109 -8.78 19.02 1.19
CA GLU A 109 -7.36 19.35 1.25
C GLU A 109 -6.47 18.14 0.92
N THR A 110 -6.92 16.94 1.28
CA THR A 110 -6.16 15.69 1.11
C THR A 110 -6.57 14.95 -0.15
N VAL A 111 -7.87 14.95 -0.51
CA VAL A 111 -8.40 14.14 -1.61
C VAL A 111 -8.22 14.82 -2.95
N VAL A 112 -7.73 14.05 -3.93
CA VAL A 112 -7.68 14.38 -5.36
C VAL A 112 -8.71 13.50 -6.06
N LEU A 113 -9.72 14.11 -6.67
CA LEU A 113 -10.78 13.40 -7.38
C LEU A 113 -10.29 13.01 -8.77
N GLN A 114 -10.23 11.71 -9.06
CA GLN A 114 -9.72 11.16 -10.30
C GLN A 114 -10.88 10.74 -11.21
N LEU A 115 -10.92 11.29 -12.43
CA LEU A 115 -11.95 11.06 -13.43
C LEU A 115 -11.35 10.51 -14.72
N ASP A 116 -11.98 9.50 -15.28
CA ASP A 116 -11.67 9.05 -16.64
C ASP A 116 -12.47 9.88 -17.66
N VAL A 117 -11.74 10.60 -18.50
CA VAL A 117 -12.30 11.45 -19.58
C VAL A 117 -11.84 10.99 -20.96
N GLY A 118 -11.26 9.78 -21.05
CA GLY A 118 -10.78 9.19 -22.32
C GLY A 118 -11.90 8.76 -23.28
N GLY A 119 -13.15 8.82 -22.85
CA GLY A 119 -14.33 8.45 -23.61
C GLY A 119 -15.24 9.63 -23.93
N SER A 120 -16.54 9.35 -24.14
CA SER A 120 -17.57 10.36 -24.29
C SER A 120 -17.83 11.06 -22.97
N VAL A 121 -17.56 12.35 -22.90
CA VAL A 121 -17.82 13.18 -21.71
C VAL A 121 -19.34 13.31 -21.51
N ALA A 122 -19.82 12.97 -20.33
CA ALA A 122 -21.23 13.08 -19.98
C ALA A 122 -21.68 14.55 -20.00
N PRO A 123 -22.90 14.85 -20.49
CA PRO A 123 -23.45 16.19 -20.39
C PRO A 123 -23.46 16.70 -18.94
N GLY A 124 -22.99 17.92 -18.71
CA GLY A 124 -22.92 18.51 -17.38
C GLY A 124 -21.64 18.21 -16.58
N LEU A 125 -20.76 17.28 -17.04
CA LEU A 125 -19.54 16.95 -16.30
C LEU A 125 -18.64 18.17 -16.05
N LEU A 126 -18.51 19.08 -17.02
CA LEU A 126 -17.72 20.30 -16.86
C LEU A 126 -18.27 21.20 -15.74
N GLU A 127 -19.58 21.30 -15.61
CA GLU A 127 -20.23 22.08 -14.56
C GLU A 127 -19.97 21.44 -13.17
N GLU A 128 -20.11 20.12 -13.07
CA GLU A 128 -19.84 19.40 -11.83
C GLU A 128 -18.35 19.47 -11.44
N CYS A 129 -17.42 19.35 -12.40
CA CYS A 129 -16.00 19.56 -12.16
C CYS A 129 -15.72 20.99 -11.63
N GLY A 130 -16.34 22.00 -12.25
CA GLY A 130 -16.22 23.39 -11.78
C GLY A 130 -16.76 23.58 -10.35
N ARG A 131 -17.85 22.90 -9.99
CA ARG A 131 -18.44 22.92 -8.64
C ARG A 131 -17.48 22.34 -7.61
N VAL A 132 -16.95 21.13 -7.82
CA VAL A 132 -16.07 20.49 -6.84
C VAL A 132 -14.74 21.21 -6.68
N VAL A 133 -14.21 21.83 -7.76
CA VAL A 133 -13.03 22.69 -7.66
C VAL A 133 -13.33 23.96 -6.84
N ALA A 134 -14.53 24.56 -7.01
CA ALA A 134 -14.97 25.70 -6.18
C ALA A 134 -15.17 25.30 -4.71
N ASP A 135 -15.55 24.04 -4.44
CA ASP A 135 -15.65 23.46 -3.08
C ASP A 135 -14.27 23.11 -2.48
N GLY A 136 -13.17 23.32 -3.24
CA GLY A 136 -11.78 23.17 -2.76
C GLY A 136 -11.12 21.83 -3.11
N TYR A 137 -11.79 20.95 -3.86
CA TYR A 137 -11.19 19.69 -4.31
C TYR A 137 -10.22 19.91 -5.47
N ARG A 138 -9.20 19.06 -5.53
CA ARG A 138 -8.28 18.96 -6.66
C ARG A 138 -8.77 17.88 -7.63
N LEU A 139 -8.56 18.10 -8.94
CA LEU A 139 -8.94 17.14 -9.97
C LEU A 139 -7.71 16.51 -10.63
N ALA A 140 -7.81 15.21 -10.91
CA ALA A 140 -6.94 14.45 -11.78
C ALA A 140 -7.78 13.87 -12.94
N LEU A 141 -7.35 14.05 -14.17
CA LEU A 141 -8.04 13.55 -15.34
C LEU A 141 -7.22 12.46 -16.03
N THR A 142 -7.75 11.25 -16.12
CA THR A 142 -7.18 10.20 -16.96
C THR A 142 -7.55 10.47 -18.41
N VAL A 143 -6.55 10.73 -19.26
CA VAL A 143 -6.74 11.18 -20.63
C VAL A 143 -6.51 10.03 -21.60
N GLY A 144 -7.49 9.77 -22.48
CA GLY A 144 -7.36 8.78 -23.53
C GLY A 144 -6.50 9.26 -24.71
N ALA A 145 -6.21 8.36 -25.65
CA ALA A 145 -5.36 8.63 -26.82
C ALA A 145 -5.85 9.80 -27.73
N GLN A 146 -7.11 10.20 -27.59
CA GLN A 146 -7.72 11.29 -28.36
C GLN A 146 -7.64 12.65 -27.65
N GLY A 147 -7.02 12.71 -26.45
CA GLY A 147 -6.99 13.91 -25.64
C GLY A 147 -8.25 14.08 -24.79
N ALA A 148 -8.45 15.28 -24.25
CA ALA A 148 -9.61 15.68 -23.47
C ALA A 148 -10.06 17.10 -23.86
N ASP A 149 -11.25 17.50 -23.38
CA ASP A 149 -11.74 18.87 -23.55
C ASP A 149 -10.80 19.86 -22.83
N ALA A 150 -10.39 20.91 -23.53
CA ALA A 150 -9.49 21.93 -22.98
C ALA A 150 -10.07 22.63 -21.75
N ALA A 151 -11.39 22.81 -21.68
CA ALA A 151 -12.04 23.43 -20.54
C ALA A 151 -11.98 22.52 -19.27
N LEU A 152 -11.98 21.18 -19.46
CA LEU A 152 -11.76 20.25 -18.37
C LEU A 152 -10.29 20.27 -17.90
N LEU A 153 -9.35 20.35 -18.84
CA LEU A 153 -7.92 20.44 -18.51
C LEU A 153 -7.56 21.70 -17.73
N ASP A 154 -8.25 22.81 -18.00
CA ASP A 154 -8.04 24.07 -17.28
C ASP A 154 -8.50 24.00 -15.81
N LEU A 155 -9.36 23.01 -15.46
CA LEU A 155 -9.78 22.74 -14.09
C LEU A 155 -8.88 21.71 -13.37
N ALA A 156 -8.06 20.96 -14.11
CA ALA A 156 -7.31 19.84 -13.58
C ALA A 156 -5.92 20.25 -13.09
N GLU A 157 -5.61 19.89 -11.85
CA GLU A 157 -4.24 20.01 -11.31
C GLU A 157 -3.33 18.89 -11.84
N TYR A 158 -3.90 17.69 -12.05
CA TYR A 158 -3.19 16.52 -12.55
C TYR A 158 -3.83 15.99 -13.84
N THR A 159 -2.99 15.49 -14.74
CA THR A 159 -3.43 14.72 -15.91
C THR A 159 -2.67 13.41 -15.98
N GLU A 160 -3.37 12.33 -16.26
CA GLU A 160 -2.82 10.99 -16.24
C GLU A 160 -2.79 10.40 -17.65
N VAL A 161 -1.62 9.84 -17.98
CA VAL A 161 -1.39 9.08 -19.21
C VAL A 161 -1.20 7.62 -18.84
N ASP A 162 -2.12 6.77 -19.26
CA ASP A 162 -2.09 5.34 -18.99
C ASP A 162 -1.11 4.61 -19.91
N PHE A 163 -0.03 4.07 -19.32
CA PHE A 163 1.02 3.37 -20.06
C PHE A 163 0.58 1.96 -20.49
N ALA A 164 -0.38 1.36 -19.82
CA ALA A 164 -0.92 0.06 -20.23
C ALA A 164 -1.92 0.19 -21.37
N ALA A 165 -2.69 1.28 -21.43
CA ALA A 165 -3.73 1.51 -22.44
C ALA A 165 -3.24 2.24 -23.69
N THR A 166 -1.99 2.74 -23.73
CA THR A 166 -1.45 3.56 -24.82
C THR A 166 -0.17 2.96 -25.42
N THR A 167 0.00 3.15 -26.72
CA THR A 167 1.25 2.82 -27.40
C THR A 167 2.33 3.89 -27.14
N PRO A 168 3.64 3.58 -27.31
CA PRO A 168 4.71 4.55 -27.11
C PRO A 168 4.53 5.85 -27.93
N GLN A 169 4.03 5.76 -29.16
CA GLN A 169 3.77 6.94 -29.99
C GLN A 169 2.62 7.78 -29.41
N GLN A 170 1.51 7.14 -29.01
CA GLN A 170 0.37 7.84 -28.39
C GLN A 170 0.79 8.54 -27.09
N ARG A 171 1.62 7.91 -26.26
CA ARG A 171 2.18 8.53 -25.04
C ARG A 171 2.98 9.78 -25.35
N ALA A 172 3.87 9.70 -26.34
CA ALA A 172 4.69 10.84 -26.76
C ALA A 172 3.83 12.02 -27.25
N ASP A 173 2.83 11.74 -28.09
CA ASP A 173 1.92 12.74 -28.62
C ASP A 173 1.06 13.38 -27.53
N LEU A 174 0.51 12.57 -26.62
CA LEU A 174 -0.28 13.01 -25.47
C LEU A 174 0.52 13.90 -24.53
N VAL A 175 1.71 13.45 -24.10
CA VAL A 175 2.55 14.22 -23.19
C VAL A 175 2.96 15.54 -23.83
N ALA A 176 3.36 15.53 -25.12
CA ALA A 176 3.70 16.74 -25.85
C ALA A 176 2.52 17.72 -25.97
N TRP A 177 1.30 17.21 -26.06
CA TRP A 177 0.09 18.02 -26.06
C TRP A 177 -0.24 18.56 -24.68
N LEU A 178 -0.22 17.72 -23.64
CA LEU A 178 -0.49 18.09 -22.24
C LEU A 178 0.49 19.14 -21.71
N ARG A 179 1.75 19.11 -22.17
CA ARG A 179 2.76 20.13 -21.80
C ARG A 179 2.42 21.57 -22.22
N ARG A 180 1.38 21.76 -23.01
CA ARG A 180 0.85 23.10 -23.36
C ARG A 180 -0.13 23.63 -22.34
N HIS A 181 -0.57 22.78 -21.40
CA HIS A 181 -1.48 23.10 -20.31
C HIS A 181 -0.72 23.17 -18.98
N SER A 182 -1.25 23.94 -18.03
CA SER A 182 -0.63 24.11 -16.69
C SER A 182 -1.07 22.97 -15.75
N THR A 183 -0.69 21.74 -16.07
CA THR A 183 -1.06 20.54 -15.30
C THR A 183 0.16 19.69 -14.97
N THR A 184 0.10 18.97 -13.86
CA THR A 184 1.12 17.97 -13.48
C THR A 184 0.81 16.65 -14.19
N ILE A 185 1.76 16.16 -15.01
CA ILE A 185 1.56 14.96 -15.82
C ILE A 185 2.01 13.72 -15.06
N VAL A 186 1.07 12.80 -14.85
CA VAL A 186 1.28 11.52 -14.17
C VAL A 186 1.34 10.38 -15.20
N ALA A 187 2.44 9.65 -15.25
CA ALA A 187 2.53 8.37 -15.95
C ALA A 187 1.90 7.29 -15.08
N ARG A 188 0.79 6.71 -15.52
CA ARG A 188 0.04 5.68 -14.79
C ARG A 188 0.33 4.29 -15.34
N ASN A 189 0.22 3.26 -14.49
CA ASN A 189 0.52 1.85 -14.81
C ASN A 189 1.96 1.66 -15.34
N VAL A 190 2.91 2.30 -14.67
CA VAL A 190 4.35 2.16 -14.93
C VAL A 190 4.86 0.98 -14.12
N ASP A 191 5.03 -0.18 -14.75
CA ASP A 191 5.36 -1.43 -14.04
C ASP A 191 6.81 -1.86 -14.20
N THR A 192 7.56 -1.20 -15.08
CA THR A 192 8.96 -1.50 -15.35
C THR A 192 9.86 -0.26 -15.22
N HIS A 193 11.15 -0.50 -14.99
CA HIS A 193 12.14 0.60 -14.98
C HIS A 193 12.35 1.21 -16.36
N GLU A 194 12.11 0.44 -17.42
CA GLU A 194 12.14 0.89 -18.80
C GLU A 194 11.01 1.90 -19.07
N GLU A 195 9.80 1.60 -18.61
CA GLU A 195 8.66 2.52 -18.70
C GLU A 195 8.87 3.77 -17.84
N LEU A 196 9.47 3.64 -16.64
CA LEU A 196 9.84 4.81 -15.83
C LEU A 196 10.86 5.70 -16.56
N ALA A 197 11.83 5.10 -17.24
CA ALA A 197 12.80 5.83 -18.04
C ALA A 197 12.15 6.51 -19.26
N GLU A 198 11.18 5.84 -19.90
CA GLU A 198 10.35 6.42 -20.97
C GLU A 198 9.55 7.61 -20.45
N ALA A 199 8.80 7.46 -19.35
CA ALA A 199 8.02 8.55 -18.73
C ALA A 199 8.89 9.77 -18.43
N LYS A 200 10.10 9.54 -17.89
CA LYS A 200 11.09 10.60 -17.68
C LYS A 200 11.57 11.25 -18.98
N GLY A 201 11.83 10.45 -20.01
CA GLY A 201 12.27 10.93 -21.34
C GLY A 201 11.19 11.77 -22.04
N LEU A 202 9.93 11.42 -21.88
CA LEU A 202 8.77 12.15 -22.41
C LEU A 202 8.51 13.45 -21.63
N GLY A 203 9.00 13.54 -20.38
CA GLY A 203 8.82 14.71 -19.54
C GLY A 203 7.56 14.63 -18.67
N CYS A 204 7.10 13.46 -18.28
CA CYS A 204 6.13 13.35 -17.18
C CYS A 204 6.73 13.91 -15.89
N ASP A 205 5.91 14.23 -14.92
CA ASP A 205 6.32 14.79 -13.62
C ASP A 205 6.31 13.75 -12.51
N LEU A 206 5.30 12.86 -12.53
CA LEU A 206 5.08 11.81 -11.56
C LEU A 206 4.89 10.45 -12.25
N ALA A 207 5.06 9.38 -11.49
CA ALA A 207 4.81 8.02 -11.94
C ALA A 207 4.04 7.23 -10.87
N HIS A 208 3.10 6.41 -11.32
CA HIS A 208 2.31 5.49 -10.54
C HIS A 208 2.36 4.09 -11.16
N GLY A 209 2.54 3.05 -10.36
CA GLY A 209 2.64 1.65 -10.83
C GLY A 209 3.65 0.84 -10.02
N PHE A 210 3.94 -0.39 -10.45
CA PHE A 210 4.75 -1.36 -9.70
C PHE A 210 6.22 -1.44 -10.13
N PHE A 211 6.75 -0.43 -10.85
CA PHE A 211 8.15 -0.40 -11.28
C PHE A 211 9.14 -0.61 -10.12
N PHE A 212 8.81 -0.13 -8.93
CA PHE A 212 9.67 -0.25 -7.73
C PHE A 212 9.68 -1.67 -7.13
N HIS A 213 8.76 -2.54 -7.56
CA HIS A 213 8.77 -3.99 -7.25
C HIS A 213 9.70 -4.79 -8.18
N GLN A 214 10.32 -4.14 -9.16
CA GLN A 214 11.23 -4.78 -10.09
C GLN A 214 12.68 -4.54 -9.68
N PRO A 215 13.56 -5.54 -9.83
CA PRO A 215 14.99 -5.33 -9.60
C PRO A 215 15.58 -4.37 -10.64
N GLN A 216 16.31 -3.36 -10.18
CA GLN A 216 17.13 -2.54 -11.08
C GLN A 216 18.39 -3.31 -11.44
N ARG A 217 18.67 -3.48 -12.74
CA ARG A 217 19.92 -4.07 -13.22
C ARG A 217 21.09 -3.11 -12.98
N ARG A 218 21.51 -2.95 -11.73
CA ARG A 218 22.78 -2.34 -11.35
C ARG A 218 23.77 -3.49 -11.13
N GLY A 219 25.04 -3.30 -11.57
CA GLY A 219 26.09 -4.33 -11.43
C GLY A 219 26.16 -4.93 -10.01
N GLU A 220 26.92 -5.99 -9.81
CA GLU A 220 26.97 -6.78 -8.56
C GLU A 220 27.15 -5.88 -7.32
N ALA A 221 26.06 -5.53 -6.68
CA ALA A 221 26.07 -4.83 -5.40
C ALA A 221 26.62 -5.80 -4.34
N THR A 222 27.72 -5.45 -3.71
CA THR A 222 28.24 -6.20 -2.54
C THR A 222 27.32 -5.95 -1.35
N VAL A 223 27.00 -7.02 -0.59
CA VAL A 223 26.25 -6.89 0.68
C VAL A 223 27.05 -5.96 1.60
N PRO A 224 26.50 -4.83 2.05
CA PRO A 224 27.22 -3.90 2.90
C PRO A 224 27.70 -4.55 4.20
N ALA A 225 28.82 -4.09 4.75
CA ALA A 225 29.39 -4.68 5.98
C ALA A 225 28.43 -4.63 7.18
N HIS A 226 27.57 -3.59 7.26
CA HIS A 226 26.52 -3.44 8.29
C HIS A 226 25.35 -4.44 8.11
N ALA A 227 25.18 -5.02 6.94
CA ALA A 227 24.12 -6.00 6.69
C ALA A 227 24.30 -7.30 7.50
N ARG A 228 25.51 -7.58 7.99
CA ARG A 228 25.77 -8.80 8.76
C ARG A 228 24.99 -8.85 10.09
N SER A 229 24.91 -7.75 10.82
CA SER A 229 24.14 -7.67 12.08
C SER A 229 22.64 -7.90 11.82
N HIS A 230 22.09 -7.34 10.76
CA HIS A 230 20.68 -7.51 10.38
C HIS A 230 20.37 -8.93 9.91
N LEU A 231 21.30 -9.56 9.14
CA LEU A 231 21.19 -10.99 8.80
C LEU A 231 21.27 -11.90 10.04
N GLN A 232 22.08 -11.51 11.04
CA GLN A 232 22.14 -12.25 12.31
C GLN A 232 20.83 -12.08 13.10
N LEU A 233 20.22 -10.90 13.10
CA LEU A 233 18.90 -10.66 13.70
C LEU A 233 17.83 -11.51 13.01
N LEU A 234 17.82 -11.53 11.68
CA LEU A 234 16.92 -12.38 10.90
C LEU A 234 17.10 -13.87 11.22
N ALA A 235 18.35 -14.33 11.38
CA ALA A 235 18.64 -15.70 11.78
C ALA A 235 18.14 -16.03 13.18
N GLU A 236 18.28 -15.10 14.12
CA GLU A 236 17.75 -15.27 15.49
C GLU A 236 16.23 -15.37 15.51
N MET A 237 15.55 -14.61 14.62
CA MET A 237 14.09 -14.67 14.50
C MET A 237 13.55 -16.00 13.94
N GLN A 238 14.39 -16.82 13.30
CA GLN A 238 13.99 -18.14 12.78
C GLN A 238 14.20 -19.29 13.78
N ARG A 239 14.78 -19.02 14.96
CA ARG A 239 14.98 -20.06 16.00
C ARG A 239 13.64 -20.49 16.59
N GLU A 240 13.55 -21.72 17.02
CA GLU A 240 12.35 -22.27 17.70
C GLU A 240 12.02 -21.46 18.95
N GLU A 241 13.01 -21.17 19.78
CA GLU A 241 12.92 -20.31 20.97
C GLU A 241 13.80 -19.05 20.80
N LEU A 242 13.27 -17.86 21.17
CA LEU A 242 14.03 -16.62 21.14
C LEU A 242 14.97 -16.51 22.36
N ASP A 243 16.24 -16.26 22.07
CA ASP A 243 17.19 -15.79 23.08
C ASP A 243 17.06 -14.26 23.23
N TYR A 244 16.13 -13.81 24.10
CA TYR A 244 15.88 -12.38 24.34
C TYR A 244 17.15 -11.58 24.68
N PRO A 245 18.07 -12.05 25.56
CA PRO A 245 19.33 -11.37 25.80
C PRO A 245 20.20 -11.22 24.54
N ARG A 246 20.18 -12.19 23.66
CA ARG A 246 20.92 -12.15 22.39
C ARG A 246 20.28 -11.18 21.42
N VAL A 247 18.95 -11.19 21.27
CA VAL A 247 18.20 -10.24 20.47
C VAL A 247 18.48 -8.81 20.93
N ALA A 248 18.40 -8.54 22.25
CA ALA A 248 18.68 -7.23 22.82
C ALA A 248 20.11 -6.76 22.49
N ARG A 249 21.10 -7.66 22.60
CA ARG A 249 22.51 -7.31 22.24
C ARG A 249 22.67 -6.98 20.77
N LEU A 250 22.01 -7.72 19.88
CA LEU A 250 22.07 -7.47 18.42
C LEU A 250 21.38 -6.15 18.06
N VAL A 251 20.19 -5.87 18.63
CA VAL A 251 19.50 -4.60 18.41
C VAL A 251 20.32 -3.42 18.96
N LYS A 252 20.96 -3.54 20.13
CA LYS A 252 21.82 -2.48 20.71
C LYS A 252 23.07 -2.17 19.87
N GLN A 253 23.48 -3.05 18.95
CA GLN A 253 24.60 -2.76 18.04
C GLN A 253 24.26 -1.71 16.97
N ASP A 254 22.98 -1.50 16.74
CA ASP A 254 22.45 -0.49 15.83
C ASP A 254 21.61 0.52 16.64
N VAL A 255 22.14 1.73 16.80
CA VAL A 255 21.52 2.78 17.62
C VAL A 255 20.17 3.21 17.06
N ASP A 256 20.05 3.28 15.72
CA ASP A 256 18.82 3.65 15.04
C ASP A 256 17.75 2.58 15.24
N LEU A 257 18.10 1.31 15.04
CA LEU A 257 17.20 0.19 15.28
C LEU A 257 16.73 0.13 16.75
N ALA A 258 17.65 0.39 17.71
CA ALA A 258 17.31 0.40 19.12
C ALA A 258 16.36 1.56 19.48
N TYR A 259 16.60 2.75 18.91
CA TYR A 259 15.73 3.91 19.10
C TYR A 259 14.33 3.65 18.52
N LYS A 260 14.24 3.19 17.29
CA LYS A 260 12.98 2.82 16.61
C LYS A 260 12.19 1.79 17.42
N PHE A 261 12.88 0.76 17.92
CA PHE A 261 12.23 -0.26 18.74
C PHE A 261 11.61 0.32 20.01
N LEU A 262 12.35 1.18 20.72
CA LEU A 262 11.84 1.84 21.93
C LEU A 262 10.70 2.81 21.62
N THR A 263 10.75 3.51 20.49
CA THR A 263 9.69 4.41 20.03
C THR A 263 8.42 3.63 19.69
N TYR A 264 8.54 2.55 18.92
CA TYR A 264 7.41 1.64 18.63
C TYR A 264 6.76 1.11 19.91
N LEU A 265 7.56 0.69 20.88
CA LEU A 265 7.07 0.20 22.17
C LEU A 265 6.30 1.22 22.99
N ASN A 266 6.71 2.48 22.89
CA ASN A 266 6.08 3.58 23.60
C ASN A 266 4.99 4.28 22.76
N SER A 267 4.66 3.74 21.57
CA SER A 267 3.57 4.27 20.75
C SER A 267 2.21 4.06 21.41
N ALA A 268 1.27 4.95 21.10
CA ALA A 268 -0.10 4.88 21.61
C ALA A 268 -0.83 3.58 21.19
N ALA A 269 -0.45 3.02 20.04
CA ALA A 269 -1.02 1.79 19.47
C ALA A 269 -0.84 0.54 20.36
N LEU A 270 0.26 0.50 21.13
CA LEU A 270 0.49 -0.62 22.06
C LEU A 270 -0.21 -0.45 23.41
N GLY A 271 -0.76 0.73 23.72
CA GLY A 271 -1.59 1.01 24.89
C GLY A 271 -0.89 0.71 26.23
N LEU A 272 0.44 0.76 26.28
CA LEU A 272 1.18 0.42 27.50
C LEU A 272 1.00 1.51 28.56
N ARG A 273 0.59 1.11 29.76
CA ARG A 273 0.28 2.03 30.87
C ARG A 273 1.51 2.70 31.48
N ARG A 274 2.71 2.22 31.18
CA ARG A 274 3.97 2.80 31.66
C ARG A 274 4.98 2.87 30.53
N ARG A 275 5.86 3.84 30.62
CA ARG A 275 6.97 3.99 29.70
C ARG A 275 7.97 2.85 29.90
N ILE A 276 8.43 2.27 28.81
CA ILE A 276 9.45 1.21 28.80
C ILE A 276 10.82 1.86 28.66
N GLU A 277 11.74 1.47 29.51
CA GLU A 277 13.08 2.06 29.59
C GLU A 277 14.21 1.11 29.15
N SER A 278 13.90 -0.20 28.99
CA SER A 278 14.89 -1.19 28.57
C SER A 278 14.39 -2.09 27.45
N LEU A 279 15.30 -2.45 26.56
CA LEU A 279 15.03 -3.38 25.46
C LEU A 279 14.63 -4.79 25.99
N GLU A 280 15.24 -5.23 27.05
CA GLU A 280 14.96 -6.54 27.65
C GLU A 280 13.54 -6.60 28.22
N GLU A 281 13.12 -5.56 28.94
CA GLU A 281 11.75 -5.43 29.44
C GLU A 281 10.74 -5.39 28.30
N ALA A 282 11.07 -4.63 27.26
CA ALA A 282 10.32 -4.48 26.04
C ALA A 282 10.01 -5.81 25.35
N LEU A 283 11.05 -6.60 25.14
CA LEU A 283 10.95 -7.91 24.48
C LEU A 283 10.02 -8.88 25.24
N VAL A 284 10.08 -8.84 26.58
CA VAL A 284 9.21 -9.67 27.42
C VAL A 284 7.75 -9.21 27.37
N LEU A 285 7.50 -7.89 27.38
CA LEU A 285 6.14 -7.34 27.39
C LEU A 285 5.42 -7.49 26.05
N LEU A 286 6.13 -7.33 24.92
CA LEU A 286 5.56 -7.52 23.59
C LEU A 286 5.16 -8.96 23.28
N GLY A 287 5.88 -9.89 23.87
CA GLY A 287 5.78 -11.31 23.54
C GLY A 287 6.47 -11.67 22.22
N GLU A 288 6.86 -12.90 22.11
CA GLU A 288 7.74 -13.44 21.08
C GLU A 288 7.26 -13.15 19.65
N ARG A 289 5.96 -13.32 19.38
CA ARG A 289 5.39 -13.15 18.05
C ARG A 289 5.52 -11.72 17.53
N ARG A 290 5.20 -10.70 18.35
CA ARG A 290 5.30 -9.29 17.97
C ARG A 290 6.75 -8.88 17.80
N VAL A 291 7.64 -9.36 18.66
CA VAL A 291 9.09 -9.13 18.55
C VAL A 291 9.62 -9.66 17.22
N ARG A 292 9.29 -10.91 16.86
CA ARG A 292 9.75 -11.52 15.61
C ARG A 292 9.34 -10.71 14.39
N ARG A 293 8.07 -10.29 14.33
CA ARG A 293 7.54 -9.50 13.22
C ARG A 293 8.24 -8.15 13.10
N TRP A 294 8.28 -7.41 14.19
CA TRP A 294 8.88 -6.09 14.19
C TRP A 294 10.36 -6.14 13.81
N VAL A 295 11.13 -7.02 14.44
CA VAL A 295 12.55 -7.16 14.18
C VAL A 295 12.83 -7.56 12.72
N GLN A 296 12.03 -8.48 12.15
CA GLN A 296 12.20 -8.87 10.75
C GLN A 296 11.92 -7.70 9.80
N ALA A 297 10.81 -6.98 9.98
CA ALA A 297 10.45 -5.84 9.13
C ALA A 297 11.52 -4.72 9.22
N ALA A 298 11.92 -4.33 10.42
CA ALA A 298 12.93 -3.31 10.64
C ALA A 298 14.31 -3.73 10.11
N ALA A 299 14.71 -4.99 10.28
CA ALA A 299 15.99 -5.49 9.74
C ALA A 299 16.03 -5.44 8.21
N VAL A 300 14.92 -5.77 7.54
CA VAL A 300 14.81 -5.69 6.07
C VAL A 300 14.94 -4.25 5.58
N GLN A 301 14.30 -3.29 6.25
CA GLN A 301 14.42 -1.87 5.90
C GLN A 301 15.89 -1.40 5.92
N HIS A 302 16.65 -1.78 6.94
CA HIS A 302 18.07 -1.41 7.07
C HIS A 302 18.99 -2.13 6.05
N LEU A 303 18.53 -3.24 5.46
CA LEU A 303 19.25 -3.91 4.38
C LEU A 303 19.08 -3.20 3.02
N THR A 304 18.13 -2.29 2.90
CA THR A 304 17.73 -1.65 1.64
C THR A 304 17.74 -0.11 1.65
N PRO A 305 18.78 0.56 2.18
CA PRO A 305 18.79 2.00 2.45
C PRO A 305 18.71 2.88 1.18
N HIS A 306 18.85 2.29 -0.01
CA HIS A 306 18.82 3.00 -1.30
C HIS A 306 17.53 2.76 -2.08
N LYS A 307 16.57 2.04 -1.47
CA LYS A 307 15.28 1.75 -2.06
C LYS A 307 14.21 2.69 -1.52
N PRO A 308 13.13 2.95 -2.29
CA PRO A 308 11.99 3.65 -1.73
C PRO A 308 11.47 2.94 -0.48
N THR A 309 11.14 3.69 0.56
CA THR A 309 10.59 3.12 1.81
C THR A 309 9.34 2.29 1.53
N GLU A 310 8.53 2.69 0.55
CA GLU A 310 7.33 1.98 0.13
C GLU A 310 7.59 0.53 -0.32
N LEU A 311 8.78 0.20 -0.80
CA LEU A 311 9.13 -1.19 -1.12
C LEU A 311 9.13 -2.08 0.14
N THR A 312 9.68 -1.57 1.24
CA THR A 312 9.71 -2.31 2.51
C THR A 312 8.37 -2.26 3.23
N VAL A 313 7.64 -1.16 3.12
CA VAL A 313 6.26 -1.04 3.63
C VAL A 313 5.36 -2.06 2.95
N ASN A 314 5.38 -2.15 1.61
CA ASN A 314 4.58 -3.13 0.88
C ASN A 314 4.97 -4.58 1.22
N ALA A 315 6.26 -4.86 1.39
CA ALA A 315 6.72 -6.17 1.84
C ALA A 315 6.19 -6.53 3.24
N ALA A 316 6.12 -5.55 4.15
CA ALA A 316 5.59 -5.75 5.49
C ALA A 316 4.06 -5.94 5.48
N ILE A 317 3.33 -5.19 4.64
CA ILE A 317 1.89 -5.40 4.41
C ILE A 317 1.66 -6.82 3.87
N ARG A 318 2.41 -7.24 2.85
CA ARG A 318 2.34 -8.62 2.32
C ARG A 318 2.60 -9.66 3.40
N ALA A 319 3.61 -9.43 4.25
CA ALA A 319 3.95 -10.33 5.35
C ALA A 319 2.78 -10.51 6.33
N GLN A 320 2.19 -9.40 6.75
CA GLN A 320 1.07 -9.40 7.69
C GLN A 320 -0.19 -10.04 7.08
N LEU A 321 -0.46 -9.77 5.80
CA LEU A 321 -1.59 -10.35 5.07
C LEU A 321 -1.40 -11.86 4.87
N CYS A 322 -0.25 -12.32 4.38
CA CYS A 322 0.05 -13.75 4.21
C CYS A 322 -0.15 -14.51 5.53
N GLU A 323 0.31 -13.93 6.63
CA GLU A 323 0.13 -14.53 7.95
C GLU A 323 -1.34 -14.57 8.36
N THR A 324 -2.10 -13.49 8.13
CA THR A 324 -3.50 -13.39 8.53
C THR A 324 -4.37 -14.35 7.71
N ILE A 325 -4.21 -14.35 6.39
CA ILE A 325 -4.88 -15.28 5.48
C ILE A 325 -4.51 -16.72 5.82
N GLY A 326 -3.24 -17.01 6.03
CA GLY A 326 -2.80 -18.36 6.37
C GLY A 326 -3.40 -18.88 7.67
N ARG A 327 -3.67 -18.02 8.66
CA ARG A 327 -4.39 -18.40 9.88
C ARG A 327 -5.83 -18.81 9.59
N GLU A 328 -6.52 -18.08 8.74
CA GLU A 328 -7.88 -18.43 8.30
C GLU A 328 -7.91 -19.76 7.55
N LEU A 329 -6.81 -20.13 6.89
CA LEU A 329 -6.65 -21.41 6.19
C LEU A 329 -6.16 -22.55 7.09
N GLY A 330 -6.10 -22.34 8.41
CA GLY A 330 -5.65 -23.37 9.36
C GLY A 330 -4.12 -23.54 9.45
N LEU A 331 -3.35 -22.66 8.83
CA LEU A 331 -1.87 -22.66 8.87
C LEU A 331 -1.31 -21.85 10.04
N GLY A 332 -2.08 -21.61 11.10
CA GLY A 332 -1.70 -20.76 12.23
C GLY A 332 -0.42 -21.19 12.96
N SER A 333 -0.11 -22.49 13.01
CA SER A 333 1.16 -23.00 13.56
C SER A 333 2.38 -22.60 12.72
N ARG A 334 2.18 -22.18 11.47
CA ARG A 334 3.20 -21.78 10.51
C ARG A 334 3.20 -20.27 10.22
N SER A 335 2.60 -19.49 11.13
CA SER A 335 2.45 -18.03 11.02
C SER A 335 3.75 -17.30 10.69
N LEU A 336 4.86 -17.70 11.30
CA LEU A 336 6.17 -17.08 11.07
C LEU A 336 6.69 -17.32 9.65
N GLU A 337 6.48 -18.50 9.09
CA GLU A 337 6.89 -18.83 7.72
C GLU A 337 6.06 -18.06 6.72
N LEU A 338 4.74 -17.94 6.94
CA LEU A 338 3.82 -17.14 6.11
C LEU A 338 4.22 -15.66 6.13
N PHE A 339 4.51 -15.11 7.31
CA PHE A 339 5.04 -13.75 7.44
C PHE A 339 6.35 -13.59 6.66
N THR A 340 7.25 -14.55 6.77
CA THR A 340 8.54 -14.54 6.08
C THR A 340 8.37 -14.62 4.55
N VAL A 341 7.43 -15.42 4.05
CA VAL A 341 7.08 -15.49 2.61
C VAL A 341 6.65 -14.12 2.10
N GLY A 342 5.69 -13.47 2.76
CA GLY A 342 5.24 -12.13 2.35
C GLY A 342 6.38 -11.11 2.37
N LEU A 343 7.17 -11.08 3.45
CA LEU A 343 8.27 -10.13 3.65
C LEU A 343 9.36 -10.25 2.57
N PHE A 344 9.75 -11.46 2.20
CA PHE A 344 10.79 -11.70 1.20
C PHE A 344 10.26 -11.90 -0.22
N SER A 345 8.96 -11.73 -0.45
CA SER A 345 8.37 -11.84 -1.79
C SER A 345 8.86 -10.76 -2.77
N LEU A 346 9.49 -9.70 -2.28
CA LEU A 346 10.10 -8.60 -3.02
C LEU A 346 11.64 -8.57 -2.86
N ALA A 347 12.26 -9.67 -2.44
CA ALA A 347 13.70 -9.70 -2.18
C ALA A 347 14.56 -9.41 -3.41
N ASP A 348 14.10 -9.78 -4.60
CA ASP A 348 14.76 -9.47 -5.87
C ASP A 348 14.82 -7.96 -6.14
N ALA A 349 13.71 -7.24 -5.93
CA ALA A 349 13.65 -5.79 -6.02
C ALA A 349 14.48 -5.11 -4.91
N MET A 350 14.42 -5.64 -3.70
CA MET A 350 15.16 -5.12 -2.54
C MET A 350 16.68 -5.15 -2.75
N PHE A 351 17.18 -6.26 -3.31
CA PHE A 351 18.63 -6.49 -3.47
C PHE A 351 19.13 -6.30 -4.91
N ASP A 352 18.29 -5.88 -5.85
CA ASP A 352 18.60 -5.70 -7.27
C ASP A 352 19.24 -6.95 -7.93
N ARG A 353 18.67 -8.13 -7.61
CA ARG A 353 19.18 -9.43 -8.03
C ARG A 353 18.04 -10.39 -8.36
N PRO A 354 18.24 -11.36 -9.26
CA PRO A 354 17.27 -12.44 -9.40
C PRO A 354 16.97 -13.11 -8.06
N MET A 355 15.71 -13.48 -7.83
CA MET A 355 15.22 -14.03 -6.55
C MET A 355 16.13 -15.11 -5.96
N GLU A 356 16.59 -16.06 -6.79
CA GLU A 356 17.51 -17.11 -6.37
C GLU A 356 18.80 -16.57 -5.73
N LYS A 357 19.36 -15.49 -6.31
CA LYS A 357 20.58 -14.84 -5.78
C LYS A 357 20.28 -13.97 -4.56
N ALA A 358 19.12 -13.32 -4.56
CA ALA A 358 18.67 -12.46 -3.45
C ALA A 358 18.48 -13.27 -2.16
N LEU A 359 17.98 -14.48 -2.26
CA LEU A 359 17.74 -15.37 -1.13
C LEU A 359 19.01 -16.12 -0.62
N ARG A 360 20.17 -15.97 -1.26
CA ARG A 360 21.42 -16.61 -0.80
C ARG A 360 21.87 -16.00 0.53
N GLY A 361 22.03 -16.86 1.55
CA GLY A 361 22.44 -16.44 2.89
C GLY A 361 21.33 -15.81 3.74
N VAL A 362 20.12 -15.67 3.20
CA VAL A 362 18.93 -15.33 4.01
C VAL A 362 18.51 -16.57 4.79
N PRO A 363 18.37 -16.47 6.13
CA PRO A 363 18.00 -17.58 6.98
C PRO A 363 16.49 -17.82 6.92
N ILE A 364 16.06 -18.61 5.95
CA ILE A 364 14.65 -19.00 5.71
C ILE A 364 14.56 -20.52 5.54
N THR A 365 13.37 -21.08 5.82
CA THR A 365 13.16 -22.54 5.64
C THR A 365 13.15 -22.92 4.16
N ASP A 366 13.40 -24.19 3.87
CA ASP A 366 13.42 -24.68 2.49
C ASP A 366 12.07 -24.50 1.79
N GLU A 367 10.95 -24.68 2.51
CA GLU A 367 9.63 -24.50 1.92
C GLU A 367 9.33 -23.02 1.62
N VAL A 368 9.71 -22.09 2.48
CA VAL A 368 9.65 -20.64 2.22
C VAL A 368 10.47 -20.31 0.97
N ARG A 369 11.71 -20.84 0.88
CA ARG A 369 12.58 -20.63 -0.29
C ARG A 369 11.95 -21.15 -1.58
N ARG A 370 11.41 -22.36 -1.56
CA ARG A 370 10.73 -22.97 -2.71
C ARG A 370 9.53 -22.16 -3.16
N THR A 371 8.71 -21.69 -2.22
CA THR A 371 7.58 -20.79 -2.51
C THR A 371 8.05 -19.54 -3.25
N LEU A 372 9.07 -18.86 -2.71
CA LEU A 372 9.61 -17.62 -3.28
C LEU A 372 10.28 -17.82 -4.65
N LEU A 373 10.73 -19.05 -4.96
CA LEU A 373 11.25 -19.44 -6.28
C LEU A 373 10.15 -19.89 -7.25
N GLY A 374 8.87 -19.77 -6.86
CA GLY A 374 7.73 -20.09 -7.74
C GLY A 374 7.29 -21.55 -7.70
N GLU A 375 7.85 -22.39 -6.82
CA GLU A 375 7.36 -23.75 -6.64
C GLU A 375 6.04 -23.75 -5.86
N ARG A 376 5.14 -24.67 -6.21
CA ARG A 376 3.85 -24.82 -5.53
C ARG A 376 4.03 -25.44 -4.15
N THR A 377 3.62 -24.74 -3.10
CA THR A 377 3.66 -25.16 -1.70
C THR A 377 2.39 -24.76 -0.98
N ALA A 378 2.28 -25.07 0.32
CA ALA A 378 1.16 -24.62 1.15
C ALA A 378 1.07 -23.09 1.30
N PHE A 379 2.14 -22.35 0.99
CA PHE A 379 2.19 -20.89 1.11
C PHE A 379 1.88 -20.16 -0.19
N SER A 380 1.78 -20.87 -1.31
CA SER A 380 1.61 -20.25 -2.63
C SER A 380 0.27 -19.54 -2.76
N ASP A 381 -0.84 -20.17 -2.33
CA ASP A 381 -2.16 -19.55 -2.42
C ASP A 381 -2.30 -18.27 -1.58
N PRO A 382 -1.87 -18.23 -0.28
CA PRO A 382 -1.84 -16.99 0.47
C PRO A 382 -1.05 -15.86 -0.22
N LEU A 383 0.14 -16.18 -0.76
CA LEU A 383 0.96 -15.20 -1.45
C LEU A 383 0.31 -14.70 -2.75
N GLU A 384 -0.23 -15.61 -3.59
CA GLU A 384 -0.91 -15.27 -4.83
C GLU A 384 -2.11 -14.37 -4.58
N LEU A 385 -2.91 -14.66 -3.53
CA LEU A 385 -4.04 -13.84 -3.15
C LEU A 385 -3.61 -12.43 -2.73
N VAL A 386 -2.56 -12.32 -1.91
CA VAL A 386 -2.03 -11.02 -1.46
C VAL A 386 -1.52 -10.19 -2.64
N VAL A 387 -0.82 -10.82 -3.60
CA VAL A 387 -0.31 -10.13 -4.81
C VAL A 387 -1.45 -9.66 -5.71
N ALA A 388 -2.51 -10.48 -5.88
CA ALA A 388 -3.70 -10.09 -6.63
C ALA A 388 -4.42 -8.91 -5.96
N TYR A 389 -4.57 -8.98 -4.63
CA TYR A 389 -5.18 -7.93 -3.83
C TYR A 389 -4.45 -6.59 -3.96
N GLU A 390 -3.13 -6.59 -3.84
CA GLU A 390 -2.28 -5.40 -3.96
C GLU A 390 -2.39 -4.72 -5.33
N ARG A 391 -2.64 -5.51 -6.37
CA ARG A 391 -2.83 -5.02 -7.74
C ARG A 391 -4.23 -4.49 -8.02
N GLY A 392 -5.18 -4.68 -7.10
CA GLY A 392 -6.58 -4.38 -7.33
C GLY A 392 -7.24 -5.33 -8.33
N ASP A 393 -6.66 -6.52 -8.54
CA ASP A 393 -7.25 -7.57 -9.38
C ASP A 393 -8.30 -8.35 -8.57
N TRP A 394 -9.42 -7.68 -8.33
CA TRP A 394 -10.51 -8.21 -7.51
C TRP A 394 -11.06 -9.52 -8.03
N ARG A 395 -11.11 -9.68 -9.36
CA ARG A 395 -11.55 -10.95 -9.99
C ARG A 395 -10.62 -12.12 -9.59
N GLN A 396 -9.32 -11.89 -9.63
CA GLN A 396 -8.35 -12.91 -9.23
C GLN A 396 -8.42 -13.19 -7.73
N VAL A 397 -8.67 -12.15 -6.92
CA VAL A 397 -8.89 -12.29 -5.46
C VAL A 397 -10.08 -13.21 -5.21
N ASP A 398 -11.22 -12.96 -5.85
CA ASP A 398 -12.45 -13.77 -5.70
C ASP A 398 -12.19 -15.23 -6.11
N LEU A 399 -11.59 -15.46 -7.27
CA LEU A 399 -11.25 -16.80 -7.76
C LEU A 399 -10.34 -17.57 -6.80
N ILE A 400 -9.35 -16.92 -6.23
CA ILE A 400 -8.45 -17.55 -5.26
C ILE A 400 -9.18 -17.80 -3.93
N ALA A 401 -9.96 -16.83 -3.45
CA ALA A 401 -10.73 -16.94 -2.21
C ALA A 401 -11.75 -18.09 -2.28
N GLU A 402 -12.46 -18.24 -3.39
CA GLU A 402 -13.36 -19.37 -3.65
C GLU A 402 -12.61 -20.71 -3.65
N ARG A 403 -11.47 -20.78 -4.36
CA ARG A 403 -10.61 -21.98 -4.38
C ARG A 403 -10.14 -22.38 -2.98
N LEU A 404 -9.91 -21.40 -2.11
CA LEU A 404 -9.50 -21.59 -0.72
C LEU A 404 -10.68 -21.87 0.23
N GLY A 405 -11.93 -21.83 -0.25
CA GLY A 405 -13.13 -21.99 0.56
C GLY A 405 -13.36 -20.83 1.54
N ARG A 406 -12.90 -19.63 1.18
CA ARG A 406 -13.00 -18.39 1.99
C ARG A 406 -13.53 -17.20 1.16
N PRO A 407 -14.62 -17.35 0.40
CA PRO A 407 -15.16 -16.25 -0.41
C PRO A 407 -15.64 -15.07 0.45
N GLU A 408 -15.94 -15.30 1.73
CA GLU A 408 -16.46 -14.30 2.67
C GLU A 408 -15.38 -13.71 3.60
N ALA A 409 -14.10 -13.89 3.27
CA ALA A 409 -13.04 -13.36 4.13
C ALA A 409 -13.10 -11.82 4.21
N PRO A 410 -12.89 -11.22 5.40
CA PRO A 410 -12.97 -9.77 5.59
C PRO A 410 -11.70 -9.07 5.10
N PHE A 411 -11.45 -9.11 3.78
CA PHE A 411 -10.20 -8.62 3.20
C PHE A 411 -9.94 -7.14 3.47
N PHE A 412 -10.98 -6.30 3.47
CA PHE A 412 -10.87 -4.89 3.82
C PHE A 412 -10.25 -4.70 5.21
N GLN A 413 -10.78 -5.42 6.22
CA GLN A 413 -10.29 -5.33 7.60
C GLN A 413 -8.89 -5.92 7.74
N MET A 414 -8.61 -7.02 7.03
CA MET A 414 -7.29 -7.63 7.00
C MET A 414 -6.24 -6.67 6.44
N TYR A 415 -6.55 -6.03 5.31
CA TYR A 415 -5.66 -5.08 4.66
C TYR A 415 -5.49 -3.81 5.51
N SER A 416 -6.57 -3.23 6.01
CA SER A 416 -6.51 -2.04 6.87
C SER A 416 -5.68 -2.29 8.12
N SER A 417 -5.83 -3.47 8.74
CA SER A 417 -5.02 -3.86 9.90
C SER A 417 -3.54 -4.05 9.56
N ALA A 418 -3.24 -4.62 8.37
CA ALA A 418 -1.87 -4.81 7.91
C ALA A 418 -1.19 -3.46 7.59
N LEU A 419 -1.95 -2.55 7.00
CA LEU A 419 -1.52 -1.22 6.65
C LEU A 419 -1.23 -0.38 7.90
N LEU A 420 -2.14 -0.36 8.89
CA LEU A 420 -1.94 0.28 10.19
C LEU A 420 -0.67 -0.23 10.87
N TRP A 421 -0.52 -1.55 10.92
CA TRP A 421 0.66 -2.15 11.52
C TRP A 421 1.97 -1.76 10.80
N ALA A 422 1.96 -1.75 9.47
CA ALA A 422 3.15 -1.35 8.71
C ALA A 422 3.49 0.13 8.96
N HIS A 423 2.49 1.00 9.02
CA HIS A 423 2.65 2.41 9.39
C HIS A 423 3.27 2.56 10.78
N GLU A 424 2.74 1.88 11.80
CA GLU A 424 3.32 1.87 13.14
C GLU A 424 4.79 1.43 13.19
N VAL A 425 5.17 0.48 12.34
CA VAL A 425 6.56 -0.01 12.28
C VAL A 425 7.50 0.98 11.61
N PHE A 426 7.04 1.68 10.54
CA PHE A 426 7.90 2.47 9.69
C PHE A 426 7.79 3.99 9.91
N ASP A 427 6.68 4.51 10.47
CA ASP A 427 6.52 5.95 10.73
C ASP A 427 6.94 6.37 12.14
N THR A 428 7.22 5.43 13.02
CA THR A 428 7.94 5.72 14.26
C THR A 428 9.42 6.08 14.03
N VAL A 429 9.73 6.46 12.79
CA VAL A 429 11.09 6.67 12.28
C VAL A 429 11.34 8.13 11.92
#